data_a62f7cd3c7b0ae43d8562e40ea802d89
#
_entry.id   a62f7cd3c7b0ae43d8562e40ea802d89
#
_cell.length_a   1.000
_cell.length_b   1.000
_cell.length_c   1.000
_cell.angle_alpha   90.00
_cell.angle_beta   90.00
_cell.angle_gamma   90.00
#
_symmetry.space_group_name_H-M   'P 1'
#
loop_
_entity.id
_entity.type
_entity.pdbx_description
1 polymer ?
#
loop_
_entity_poly.entity_id
_entity_poly.type
_entity_poly.pdbx_seq_one_letter_code
_entity_poly.pdbx_strand_id
1 'polypeptide(L)'
;IEELSEHFVYFNDDMFLTDVVEPEDFFRDGLPCDIWNERPICFASDRGAFDHTQVNNFHLIDRHFARKQVLKQNRRKIVTLKYGALGIYNLIASGLPFQHFFGLYGHHLPMGYLKQHWREVWEAEPEVMNETIHHKFRSMTDVNQFVFRYWALMKGEFAPLNMNRVGKNFSVGEDNRTLYQAIEQQKYKTICINDTCTQEQYEKAKPEVIRAFEQILPEKSQFEK
;
A
#
# COMPACT_ATOMS: atom_id res chain seq x y z
N ILE A 1 -16.73 -5.33 -9.84
CA ILE A 1 -16.41 -6.39 -10.81
C ILE A 1 -16.98 -7.69 -10.25
N GLU A 2 -18.02 -8.25 -10.88
CA GLU A 2 -18.73 -9.44 -10.35
C GLU A 2 -17.82 -10.68 -10.31
N GLU A 3 -17.00 -10.85 -11.31
CA GLU A 3 -16.09 -12.01 -11.48
C GLU A 3 -14.83 -11.97 -10.61
N LEU A 4 -14.56 -10.85 -9.93
CA LEU A 4 -13.41 -10.73 -9.04
C LEU A 4 -13.63 -11.63 -7.81
N SER A 5 -12.59 -12.39 -7.43
CA SER A 5 -12.59 -13.21 -6.22
C SER A 5 -12.84 -12.38 -4.97
N GLU A 6 -13.39 -12.99 -3.90
CA GLU A 6 -13.59 -12.30 -2.62
C GLU A 6 -12.26 -11.85 -2.00
N HIS A 7 -11.21 -12.67 -2.14
CA HIS A 7 -9.82 -12.34 -1.81
C HIS A 7 -9.07 -12.09 -3.10
N PHE A 8 -8.41 -10.95 -3.23
CA PHE A 8 -7.57 -10.63 -4.38
C PHE A 8 -6.38 -9.77 -3.97
N VAL A 9 -5.33 -9.81 -4.76
CA VAL A 9 -4.14 -8.98 -4.57
C VAL A 9 -4.11 -7.93 -5.67
N TYR A 10 -3.98 -6.67 -5.26
CA TYR A 10 -3.87 -5.54 -6.17
C TYR A 10 -2.41 -5.18 -6.40
N PHE A 11 -2.04 -5.06 -7.66
CA PHE A 11 -0.73 -4.60 -8.12
C PHE A 11 -0.87 -3.31 -8.91
N ASN A 12 0.06 -2.39 -8.74
CA ASN A 12 0.34 -1.36 -9.73
C ASN A 12 1.33 -1.90 -10.76
N ASP A 13 1.52 -1.16 -11.85
CA ASP A 13 2.45 -1.49 -12.94
C ASP A 13 3.94 -1.40 -12.56
N ASP A 14 4.24 -0.75 -11.44
CA ASP A 14 5.58 -0.60 -10.87
C ASP A 14 5.91 -1.63 -9.76
N MET A 15 5.04 -2.62 -9.54
CA MET A 15 5.18 -3.64 -8.50
C MET A 15 5.54 -5.01 -9.08
N PHE A 16 6.53 -5.67 -8.48
CA PHE A 16 7.10 -6.91 -8.96
C PHE A 16 7.21 -7.96 -7.85
N LEU A 17 7.11 -9.23 -8.24
CA LEU A 17 7.49 -10.37 -7.40
C LEU A 17 8.97 -10.70 -7.67
N THR A 18 9.75 -10.85 -6.60
CA THR A 18 11.18 -11.14 -6.68
C THR A 18 11.56 -12.44 -5.97
N ASP A 19 10.60 -13.07 -5.30
CA ASP A 19 10.75 -14.38 -4.66
C ASP A 19 9.40 -15.10 -4.67
N VAL A 20 9.37 -16.36 -4.29
CA VAL A 20 8.16 -17.16 -4.16
C VAL A 20 7.22 -16.52 -3.12
N VAL A 21 6.00 -16.27 -3.52
CA VAL A 21 4.93 -15.77 -2.65
C VAL A 21 3.89 -16.86 -2.40
N GLU A 22 3.38 -16.88 -1.18
CA GLU A 22 2.30 -17.77 -0.75
C GLU A 22 1.06 -16.93 -0.40
N PRO A 23 -0.14 -17.51 -0.44
CA PRO A 23 -1.34 -16.79 -0.03
C PRO A 23 -1.24 -16.15 1.36
N GLU A 24 -0.48 -16.76 2.28
CA GLU A 24 -0.25 -16.32 3.66
C GLU A 24 0.62 -15.06 3.75
N ASP A 25 1.29 -14.67 2.67
CA ASP A 25 1.99 -13.38 2.59
C ASP A 25 1.02 -12.21 2.43
N PHE A 26 -0.15 -12.48 1.86
CA PHE A 26 -1.19 -11.48 1.61
C PHE A 26 -2.41 -11.63 2.50
N PHE A 27 -2.72 -12.86 2.96
CA PHE A 27 -3.91 -13.13 3.78
C PHE A 27 -3.59 -14.09 4.91
N ARG A 28 -4.13 -13.85 6.11
CA ARG A 28 -4.06 -14.76 7.26
C ARG A 28 -5.41 -14.80 7.95
N ASP A 29 -5.88 -16.00 8.24
CA ASP A 29 -7.20 -16.21 8.85
C ASP A 29 -8.33 -15.52 8.05
N GLY A 30 -8.22 -15.51 6.72
CA GLY A 30 -9.17 -14.87 5.82
C GLY A 30 -9.11 -13.34 5.77
N LEU A 31 -8.14 -12.71 6.45
CA LEU A 31 -7.99 -11.25 6.51
C LEU A 31 -6.74 -10.79 5.76
N PRO A 32 -6.77 -9.63 5.08
CA PRO A 32 -5.60 -9.08 4.42
C PRO A 32 -4.49 -8.76 5.41
N CYS A 33 -3.26 -9.14 5.08
CA CYS A 33 -2.08 -8.77 5.85
C CYS A 33 -1.77 -7.29 5.68
N ASP A 34 -1.59 -6.58 6.80
CA ASP A 34 -1.27 -5.16 6.75
C ASP A 34 -0.53 -4.68 8.01
N ILE A 35 0.01 -3.47 7.92
CA ILE A 35 0.72 -2.79 8.99
C ILE A 35 -0.05 -1.54 9.44
N TRP A 36 -0.29 -1.44 10.75
CA TRP A 36 -0.74 -0.18 11.32
C TRP A 36 0.47 0.72 11.60
N ASN A 37 0.48 1.90 11.02
CA ASN A 37 1.49 2.92 11.29
C ASN A 37 0.88 4.30 11.06
N GLU A 38 0.36 4.89 12.13
CA GLU A 38 -0.25 6.21 12.08
C GLU A 38 0.86 7.28 12.02
N ARG A 39 0.91 8.02 10.92
CA ARG A 39 1.90 9.07 10.70
C ARG A 39 1.28 10.23 9.92
N PRO A 40 1.76 11.47 10.15
CA PRO A 40 1.20 12.64 9.49
C PRO A 40 1.32 12.56 7.97
N ILE A 41 0.29 13.02 7.28
CA ILE A 41 0.39 13.36 5.88
C ILE A 41 1.13 14.70 5.80
N CYS A 42 2.28 14.70 5.17
CA CYS A 42 3.08 15.90 4.99
C CYS A 42 3.02 16.33 3.52
N PHE A 43 2.56 17.55 3.29
CA PHE A 43 2.59 18.15 1.96
C PHE A 43 3.92 18.90 1.76
N ALA A 44 4.60 18.60 0.67
CA ALA A 44 5.49 19.60 0.09
C ALA A 44 4.62 20.52 -0.77
N SER A 45 4.85 21.82 -0.73
CA SER A 45 4.10 22.78 -1.51
C SER A 45 3.98 22.33 -2.97
N ASP A 46 2.77 22.31 -3.50
CA ASP A 46 2.45 22.19 -4.93
C ASP A 46 2.70 20.82 -5.58
N ARG A 47 2.29 19.71 -4.95
CA ARG A 47 2.37 18.37 -5.55
C ARG A 47 1.14 17.93 -6.33
N GLY A 48 0.14 18.79 -6.48
CA GLY A 48 -1.01 18.50 -7.33
C GLY A 48 -1.96 17.42 -6.79
N ALA A 49 -2.70 16.80 -7.70
CA ALA A 49 -3.81 15.89 -7.37
C ALA A 49 -3.40 14.66 -6.55
N PHE A 50 -2.17 14.17 -6.67
CA PHE A 50 -1.73 12.97 -5.93
C PHE A 50 -1.77 13.16 -4.41
N ASP A 51 -1.28 14.30 -3.90
CA ASP A 51 -1.28 14.56 -2.46
C ASP A 51 -2.70 14.78 -1.94
N HIS A 52 -3.57 15.38 -2.76
CA HIS A 52 -4.98 15.57 -2.43
C HIS A 52 -5.71 14.22 -2.25
N THR A 53 -5.42 13.20 -3.06
CA THR A 53 -6.06 11.87 -2.91
C THR A 53 -5.80 11.28 -1.54
N GLN A 54 -4.63 11.49 -0.94
CA GLN A 54 -4.33 11.00 0.41
C GLN A 54 -5.22 11.66 1.47
N VAL A 55 -5.39 12.99 1.37
CA VAL A 55 -6.26 13.74 2.30
C VAL A 55 -7.72 13.36 2.08
N ASN A 56 -8.17 13.27 0.83
CA ASN A 56 -9.52 12.88 0.50
C ASN A 56 -9.88 11.50 1.04
N ASN A 57 -8.96 10.53 0.95
CA ASN A 57 -9.14 9.22 1.56
C ASN A 57 -9.40 9.33 3.06
N PHE A 58 -8.61 10.14 3.80
CA PHE A 58 -8.80 10.31 5.25
C PHE A 58 -10.02 11.13 5.58
N HIS A 59 -10.38 12.13 4.76
CA HIS A 59 -11.62 12.86 4.92
C HIS A 59 -12.85 11.94 4.81
N LEU A 60 -12.81 10.99 3.87
CA LEU A 60 -13.85 9.97 3.76
C LEU A 60 -13.86 9.06 4.99
N ILE A 61 -12.72 8.56 5.43
CA ILE A 61 -12.59 7.69 6.60
C ILE A 61 -13.11 8.38 7.87
N ASP A 62 -12.75 9.63 8.12
CA ASP A 62 -13.16 10.38 9.31
C ASP A 62 -14.68 10.61 9.39
N ARG A 63 -15.41 10.55 8.27
CA ARG A 63 -16.89 10.61 8.27
C ARG A 63 -17.53 9.36 8.89
N HIS A 64 -16.87 8.23 8.80
CA HIS A 64 -17.42 6.92 9.21
C HIS A 64 -16.80 6.37 10.48
N PHE A 65 -15.57 6.78 10.84
CA PHE A 65 -14.80 6.16 11.92
C PHE A 65 -14.24 7.19 12.90
N ALA A 66 -14.64 7.09 14.15
CA ALA A 66 -14.07 7.90 15.23
C ALA A 66 -12.72 7.31 15.70
N ARG A 67 -11.62 8.05 15.55
CA ARG A 67 -10.25 7.59 15.88
C ARG A 67 -10.15 6.92 17.24
N LYS A 68 -10.67 7.54 18.30
CA LYS A 68 -10.62 6.99 19.67
C LYS A 68 -11.29 5.63 19.79
N GLN A 69 -12.42 5.44 19.09
CA GLN A 69 -13.16 4.19 19.09
C GLN A 69 -12.37 3.09 18.36
N VAL A 70 -11.85 3.39 17.17
CA VAL A 70 -11.02 2.48 16.38
C VAL A 70 -9.79 2.02 17.16
N LEU A 71 -9.05 2.95 17.76
CA LEU A 71 -7.86 2.63 18.56
C LEU A 71 -8.19 1.76 19.78
N LYS A 72 -9.32 2.00 20.44
CA LYS A 72 -9.78 1.18 21.56
C LYS A 72 -10.16 -0.24 21.11
N GLN A 73 -10.95 -0.36 20.05
CA GLN A 73 -11.45 -1.65 19.55
C GLN A 73 -10.32 -2.52 19.00
N ASN A 74 -9.37 -1.91 18.27
CA ASN A 74 -8.32 -2.62 17.55
C ASN A 74 -6.97 -2.64 18.27
N ARG A 75 -6.92 -2.26 19.54
CA ARG A 75 -5.67 -2.09 20.31
C ARG A 75 -4.69 -3.25 20.17
N ARG A 76 -5.18 -4.51 20.23
CA ARG A 76 -4.32 -5.71 20.13
C ARG A 76 -3.67 -5.88 18.77
N LYS A 77 -4.29 -5.37 17.70
CA LYS A 77 -3.77 -5.41 16.34
C LYS A 77 -2.86 -4.21 16.05
N ILE A 78 -3.11 -3.08 16.69
CA ILE A 78 -2.35 -1.83 16.55
C ILE A 78 -1.05 -1.88 17.35
N VAL A 79 -1.15 -2.30 18.62
CA VAL A 79 -0.01 -2.40 19.54
C VAL A 79 0.39 -3.87 19.64
N THR A 80 1.26 -4.31 18.75
CA THR A 80 1.69 -5.70 18.66
C THR A 80 3.19 -5.84 18.41
N LEU A 81 3.80 -6.87 18.99
CA LEU A 81 5.21 -7.21 18.77
C LEU A 81 5.52 -7.65 17.33
N LYS A 82 4.48 -8.02 16.55
CA LYS A 82 4.64 -8.38 15.13
C LYS A 82 5.25 -7.25 14.30
N TYR A 83 5.10 -6.01 14.73
CA TYR A 83 5.67 -4.83 14.08
C TYR A 83 7.08 -4.46 14.59
N GLY A 84 7.62 -5.19 15.58
CA GLY A 84 8.89 -4.82 16.23
C GLY A 84 8.79 -3.45 16.94
N ALA A 85 9.81 -2.61 16.78
CA ALA A 85 9.85 -1.28 17.40
C ALA A 85 8.67 -0.37 17.04
N LEU A 86 8.05 -0.57 15.87
CA LEU A 86 6.88 0.19 15.45
C LEU A 86 5.66 -0.06 16.37
N GLY A 87 5.58 -1.23 17.03
CA GLY A 87 4.55 -1.50 18.03
C GLY A 87 4.63 -0.54 19.23
N ILE A 88 5.84 -0.14 19.63
CA ILE A 88 6.07 0.86 20.69
C ILE A 88 5.65 2.25 20.20
N TYR A 89 6.03 2.61 18.98
CA TYR A 89 5.58 3.85 18.36
C TYR A 89 4.05 3.93 18.31
N ASN A 90 3.39 2.88 17.88
CA ASN A 90 1.92 2.82 17.81
C ASN A 90 1.28 2.98 19.20
N LEU A 91 1.89 2.44 20.26
CA LEU A 91 1.42 2.65 21.63
C LEU A 91 1.45 4.12 22.01
N ILE A 92 2.56 4.82 21.73
CA ILE A 92 2.71 6.25 21.99
C ILE A 92 1.73 7.07 21.14
N ALA A 93 1.68 6.81 19.83
CA ALA A 93 0.80 7.51 18.91
C ALA A 93 -0.70 7.35 19.27
N SER A 94 -1.09 6.15 19.75
CA SER A 94 -2.46 5.89 20.21
C SER A 94 -2.84 6.70 21.45
N GLY A 95 -1.86 7.11 22.28
CA GLY A 95 -2.08 7.94 23.47
C GLY A 95 -2.21 9.43 23.18
N LEU A 96 -1.94 9.88 21.95
CA LEU A 96 -2.02 11.30 21.61
C LEU A 96 -3.48 11.79 21.58
N PRO A 97 -3.75 13.03 22.03
CA PRO A 97 -5.09 13.54 22.23
C PRO A 97 -5.78 14.03 20.94
N PHE A 98 -5.43 13.45 19.80
CA PHE A 98 -6.05 13.81 18.52
C PHE A 98 -7.45 13.20 18.41
N GLN A 99 -8.38 13.97 17.85
CA GLN A 99 -9.76 13.52 17.62
C GLN A 99 -9.90 12.81 16.27
N HIS A 100 -9.15 13.26 15.28
CA HIS A 100 -9.16 12.77 13.90
C HIS A 100 -7.90 11.99 13.58
N PHE A 101 -7.98 11.17 12.54
CA PHE A 101 -6.80 10.55 11.96
C PHE A 101 -5.98 11.62 11.22
N PHE A 102 -4.66 11.54 11.35
CA PHE A 102 -3.76 12.47 10.66
C PHE A 102 -2.98 11.80 9.51
N GLY A 103 -3.19 10.53 9.30
CA GLY A 103 -2.64 9.74 8.21
C GLY A 103 -2.21 8.36 8.64
N LEU A 104 -2.05 7.47 7.67
CA LEU A 104 -1.46 6.14 7.81
C LEU A 104 -0.39 5.94 6.76
N TYR A 105 0.67 5.23 7.13
CA TYR A 105 1.73 4.88 6.21
C TYR A 105 1.20 4.02 5.06
N GLY A 106 1.43 4.49 3.84
CA GLY A 106 1.20 3.73 2.61
C GLY A 106 2.48 3.02 2.21
N HIS A 107 2.48 1.70 2.25
CA HIS A 107 3.69 0.91 1.94
C HIS A 107 3.85 0.64 0.46
N HIS A 108 3.25 1.27 -0.44
CA HIS A 108 3.35 1.13 -1.91
C HIS A 108 3.94 -0.21 -2.37
N LEU A 109 3.26 -1.30 -2.00
CA LEU A 109 3.58 -2.70 -2.29
C LEU A 109 2.29 -3.39 -2.72
N PRO A 110 2.36 -4.57 -3.33
CA PRO A 110 1.16 -5.38 -3.58
C PRO A 110 0.34 -5.56 -2.31
N MET A 111 -0.98 -5.38 -2.41
CA MET A 111 -1.88 -5.36 -1.26
C MET A 111 -3.01 -6.37 -1.42
N GLY A 112 -3.22 -7.19 -0.38
CA GLY A 112 -4.42 -8.01 -0.27
C GLY A 112 -5.65 -7.18 0.04
N TYR A 113 -6.76 -7.50 -0.61
CA TYR A 113 -8.06 -6.87 -0.38
C TYR A 113 -9.18 -7.91 -0.27
N LEU A 114 -10.21 -7.57 0.48
CA LEU A 114 -11.51 -8.25 0.43
C LEU A 114 -12.46 -7.45 -0.46
N LYS A 115 -13.11 -8.12 -1.40
CA LYS A 115 -14.13 -7.52 -2.27
C LYS A 115 -15.28 -6.90 -1.46
N GLN A 116 -15.57 -7.48 -0.29
CA GLN A 116 -16.57 -6.95 0.64
C GLN A 116 -16.25 -5.50 1.03
N HIS A 117 -14.99 -5.15 1.38
CA HIS A 117 -14.64 -3.78 1.76
C HIS A 117 -14.85 -2.78 0.62
N TRP A 118 -14.65 -3.23 -0.62
CA TRP A 118 -14.91 -2.39 -1.80
C TRP A 118 -16.41 -2.12 -1.95
N ARG A 119 -17.25 -3.12 -1.76
CA ARG A 119 -18.72 -2.93 -1.77
C ARG A 119 -19.17 -1.97 -0.68
N GLU A 120 -18.68 -2.15 0.55
CA GLU A 120 -19.04 -1.31 1.69
C GLU A 120 -18.70 0.16 1.45
N VAL A 121 -17.50 0.48 0.92
CA VAL A 121 -17.12 1.86 0.59
C VAL A 121 -18.00 2.43 -0.52
N TRP A 122 -18.28 1.64 -1.56
CA TRP A 122 -19.16 2.05 -2.65
C TRP A 122 -20.61 2.34 -2.18
N GLU A 123 -21.11 1.54 -1.25
CA GLU A 123 -22.43 1.73 -0.66
C GLU A 123 -22.47 2.95 0.27
N ALA A 124 -21.40 3.17 1.02
CA ALA A 124 -21.30 4.28 1.97
C ALA A 124 -21.08 5.65 1.29
N GLU A 125 -20.33 5.67 0.18
CA GLU A 125 -19.86 6.89 -0.50
C GLU A 125 -20.04 6.83 -2.02
N PRO A 126 -21.24 6.55 -2.53
CA PRO A 126 -21.49 6.33 -3.95
C PRO A 126 -21.16 7.56 -4.81
N GLU A 127 -21.36 8.77 -4.28
CA GLU A 127 -21.12 10.02 -5.01
C GLU A 127 -19.62 10.23 -5.25
N VAL A 128 -18.79 10.11 -4.20
CA VAL A 128 -17.33 10.27 -4.27
C VAL A 128 -16.72 9.20 -5.19
N MET A 129 -17.19 7.96 -5.06
CA MET A 129 -16.70 6.86 -5.87
C MET A 129 -17.06 7.03 -7.35
N ASN A 130 -18.30 7.43 -7.64
CA ASN A 130 -18.74 7.69 -9.02
C ASN A 130 -18.01 8.90 -9.62
N GLU A 131 -17.83 9.99 -8.87
CA GLU A 131 -17.05 11.13 -9.34
C GLU A 131 -15.63 10.69 -9.74
N THR A 132 -14.93 9.98 -8.83
CA THR A 132 -13.55 9.52 -9.06
C THR A 132 -13.40 8.70 -10.34
N ILE A 133 -14.27 7.72 -10.60
CA ILE A 133 -14.15 6.85 -11.77
C ILE A 133 -14.51 7.52 -13.10
N HIS A 134 -15.20 8.65 -13.07
CA HIS A 134 -15.53 9.41 -14.28
C HIS A 134 -14.39 10.34 -14.72
N HIS A 135 -13.42 10.62 -13.87
CA HIS A 135 -12.27 11.42 -14.24
C HIS A 135 -11.28 10.64 -15.10
N LYS A 136 -10.99 11.15 -16.30
CA LYS A 136 -9.98 10.57 -17.20
C LYS A 136 -8.55 10.74 -16.67
N PHE A 137 -8.30 11.82 -15.97
CA PHE A 137 -7.05 12.15 -15.30
C PHE A 137 -7.35 12.47 -13.84
N ARG A 138 -6.36 12.29 -12.96
CA ARG A 138 -6.51 12.59 -11.53
C ARG A 138 -7.02 14.01 -11.30
N SER A 139 -8.06 14.13 -10.50
CA SER A 139 -8.61 15.39 -10.00
C SER A 139 -8.20 15.62 -8.54
N MET A 140 -8.30 16.88 -8.10
CA MET A 140 -8.07 17.26 -6.70
C MET A 140 -9.12 16.67 -5.74
N THR A 141 -10.25 16.21 -6.26
CA THR A 141 -11.35 15.61 -5.47
C THR A 141 -11.29 14.08 -5.41
N ASP A 142 -10.41 13.43 -6.19
CA ASP A 142 -10.35 11.98 -6.26
C ASP A 142 -9.92 11.33 -4.95
N VAL A 143 -10.41 10.11 -4.77
CA VAL A 143 -9.86 9.12 -3.84
C VAL A 143 -9.09 8.05 -4.64
N ASN A 144 -8.39 7.15 -3.95
CA ASN A 144 -7.70 6.04 -4.59
C ASN A 144 -7.88 4.73 -3.82
N GLN A 145 -7.26 3.64 -4.29
CA GLN A 145 -7.39 2.31 -3.71
C GLN A 145 -7.02 2.21 -2.23
N PHE A 146 -6.27 3.16 -1.68
CA PHE A 146 -5.95 3.17 -0.26
C PHE A 146 -7.17 3.41 0.63
N VAL A 147 -8.26 4.00 0.13
CA VAL A 147 -9.48 4.17 0.92
C VAL A 147 -10.04 2.82 1.37
N PHE A 148 -10.02 1.79 0.51
CA PHE A 148 -10.50 0.44 0.84
C PHE A 148 -9.59 -0.25 1.87
N ARG A 149 -8.27 -0.04 1.76
CA ARG A 149 -7.29 -0.47 2.76
C ARG A 149 -7.55 0.18 4.11
N TYR A 150 -7.74 1.49 4.13
CA TYR A 150 -8.01 2.21 5.37
C TYR A 150 -9.34 1.77 5.99
N TRP A 151 -10.36 1.51 5.18
CA TRP A 151 -11.64 0.98 5.64
C TRP A 151 -11.46 -0.35 6.40
N ALA A 152 -10.72 -1.29 5.83
CA ALA A 152 -10.38 -2.56 6.47
C ALA A 152 -9.62 -2.35 7.80
N LEU A 153 -8.61 -1.46 7.81
CA LEU A 153 -7.84 -1.13 9.01
C LEU A 153 -8.73 -0.54 10.12
N MET A 154 -9.64 0.37 9.78
CA MET A 154 -10.54 0.99 10.76
C MET A 154 -11.52 -0.03 11.36
N LYS A 155 -12.05 -0.95 10.56
CA LYS A 155 -12.87 -2.07 11.04
C LYS A 155 -12.09 -3.08 11.88
N GLY A 156 -10.75 -3.07 11.82
CA GLY A 156 -9.91 -4.10 12.42
C GLY A 156 -9.93 -5.41 11.63
N GLU A 157 -10.37 -5.41 10.40
CA GLU A 157 -10.43 -6.56 9.51
C GLU A 157 -9.14 -6.73 8.71
N PHE A 158 -8.03 -6.83 9.42
CA PHE A 158 -6.70 -7.09 8.88
C PHE A 158 -5.90 -8.01 9.80
N ALA A 159 -4.92 -8.71 9.25
CA ALA A 159 -3.94 -9.52 9.98
C ALA A 159 -2.63 -8.72 10.14
N PRO A 160 -2.19 -8.43 11.39
CA PRO A 160 -0.98 -7.66 11.61
C PRO A 160 0.27 -8.34 11.05
N LEU A 161 0.94 -7.67 10.10
CA LEU A 161 2.19 -8.11 9.49
C LEU A 161 3.10 -6.89 9.26
N ASN A 162 4.40 -7.04 9.51
CA ASN A 162 5.35 -6.00 9.17
C ASN A 162 5.67 -6.06 7.66
N MET A 163 4.96 -5.27 6.87
CA MET A 163 5.09 -5.22 5.41
C MET A 163 6.50 -4.88 4.94
N ASN A 164 7.29 -4.14 5.74
CA ASN A 164 8.69 -3.84 5.41
C ASN A 164 9.61 -5.08 5.41
N ARG A 165 9.14 -6.22 5.93
CA ARG A 165 9.85 -7.50 5.83
C ARG A 165 9.43 -8.31 4.61
N VAL A 166 8.24 -8.06 4.08
CA VAL A 166 7.70 -8.72 2.89
C VAL A 166 8.20 -8.04 1.63
N GLY A 167 8.26 -6.72 1.65
CA GLY A 167 8.63 -5.96 0.46
C GLY A 167 9.30 -4.62 0.76
N LYS A 168 9.79 -4.00 -0.30
CA LYS A 168 10.43 -2.69 -0.25
C LYS A 168 10.14 -1.86 -1.49
N ASN A 169 9.89 -0.57 -1.28
CA ASN A 169 9.81 0.41 -2.36
C ASN A 169 11.21 1.00 -2.60
N PHE A 170 11.62 1.02 -3.87
CA PHE A 170 12.86 1.63 -4.34
C PHE A 170 12.53 2.77 -5.30
N SER A 171 13.23 3.88 -5.17
CA SER A 171 13.20 4.96 -6.16
C SER A 171 14.43 4.86 -7.04
N VAL A 172 14.25 4.93 -8.36
CA VAL A 172 15.34 4.99 -9.32
C VAL A 172 16.06 6.34 -9.18
N GLY A 173 17.39 6.31 -9.15
CA GLY A 173 18.23 7.51 -8.98
C GLY A 173 19.60 7.35 -9.62
N GLU A 174 20.58 8.08 -9.11
CA GLU A 174 21.97 7.99 -9.58
C GLU A 174 22.65 6.68 -9.21
N ASP A 175 22.36 6.14 -8.02
CA ASP A 175 22.89 4.88 -7.52
C ASP A 175 21.76 3.88 -7.22
N ASN A 176 21.65 2.86 -8.05
CA ASN A 176 20.63 1.83 -7.96
C ASN A 176 21.19 0.46 -7.50
N ARG A 177 22.42 0.39 -7.03
CA ARG A 177 23.08 -0.89 -6.63
C ARG A 177 22.27 -1.65 -5.58
N THR A 178 21.64 -0.95 -4.64
CA THR A 178 20.80 -1.60 -3.60
C THR A 178 19.53 -2.22 -4.17
N LEU A 179 18.98 -1.65 -5.24
CA LEU A 179 17.84 -2.20 -5.96
C LEU A 179 18.26 -3.49 -6.70
N TYR A 180 19.33 -3.43 -7.49
CA TYR A 180 19.81 -4.60 -8.25
C TYR A 180 20.16 -5.76 -7.33
N GLN A 181 20.92 -5.50 -6.27
CA GLN A 181 21.25 -6.52 -5.26
C GLN A 181 20.00 -7.08 -4.56
N ALA A 182 18.98 -6.26 -4.33
CA ALA A 182 17.75 -6.75 -3.71
C ALA A 182 16.99 -7.71 -4.64
N ILE A 183 17.01 -7.49 -5.96
CA ILE A 183 16.44 -8.40 -6.95
C ILE A 183 17.29 -9.66 -7.05
N GLU A 184 18.58 -9.55 -7.36
CA GLU A 184 19.50 -10.66 -7.58
C GLU A 184 19.59 -11.62 -6.38
N GLN A 185 19.50 -11.08 -5.16
CA GLN A 185 19.55 -11.86 -3.92
C GLN A 185 18.16 -12.30 -3.43
N GLN A 186 17.09 -11.96 -4.14
CA GLN A 186 15.70 -12.23 -3.74
C GLN A 186 15.44 -11.82 -2.28
N LYS A 187 15.94 -10.63 -1.90
CA LYS A 187 15.96 -10.16 -0.52
C LYS A 187 14.56 -9.89 0.06
N TYR A 188 13.62 -9.58 -0.79
CA TYR A 188 12.22 -9.33 -0.49
C TYR A 188 11.36 -10.19 -1.40
N LYS A 189 10.16 -10.52 -0.97
CA LYS A 189 9.19 -11.23 -1.81
C LYS A 189 8.58 -10.35 -2.88
N THR A 190 8.39 -9.08 -2.54
CA THR A 190 7.82 -8.08 -3.43
C THR A 190 8.64 -6.79 -3.41
N ILE A 191 8.72 -6.13 -4.54
CA ILE A 191 9.31 -4.79 -4.63
C ILE A 191 8.40 -3.86 -5.45
N CYS A 192 8.52 -2.57 -5.19
CA CYS A 192 8.05 -1.53 -6.08
C CYS A 192 9.26 -0.76 -6.60
N ILE A 193 9.28 -0.44 -7.87
CA ILE A 193 10.34 0.33 -8.54
C ILE A 193 9.72 1.64 -9.03
N ASN A 194 9.84 2.69 -8.22
CA ASN A 194 9.32 4.00 -8.56
C ASN A 194 10.30 4.71 -9.51
N ASP A 195 9.85 5.00 -10.72
CA ASP A 195 10.62 5.60 -11.81
C ASP A 195 10.52 7.13 -11.88
N THR A 196 10.17 7.81 -10.78
CA THR A 196 10.19 9.28 -10.70
C THR A 196 11.62 9.82 -10.77
N CYS A 197 12.27 9.64 -11.92
CA CYS A 197 13.66 9.97 -12.20
C CYS A 197 13.78 10.73 -13.53
N THR A 198 14.98 11.22 -13.85
CA THR A 198 15.25 11.81 -15.17
C THR A 198 15.31 10.73 -16.24
N GLN A 199 15.09 11.13 -17.51
CA GLN A 199 15.21 10.20 -18.64
C GLN A 199 16.60 9.55 -18.70
N GLU A 200 17.66 10.28 -18.39
CA GLU A 200 19.03 9.76 -18.35
C GLU A 200 19.20 8.67 -17.27
N GLN A 201 18.66 8.90 -16.07
CA GLN A 201 18.68 7.91 -14.97
C GLN A 201 17.88 6.65 -15.35
N TYR A 202 16.71 6.83 -15.97
CA TYR A 202 15.89 5.71 -16.46
C TYR A 202 16.64 4.87 -17.50
N GLU A 203 17.24 5.50 -18.53
CA GLU A 203 17.96 4.78 -19.60
C GLU A 203 19.19 4.01 -19.04
N LYS A 204 19.83 4.52 -17.99
CA LYS A 204 20.93 3.82 -17.30
C LYS A 204 20.42 2.66 -16.44
N ALA A 205 19.31 2.86 -15.73
CA ALA A 205 18.78 1.87 -14.78
C ALA A 205 18.08 0.70 -15.47
N LYS A 206 17.33 0.96 -16.54
CA LYS A 206 16.49 -0.04 -17.23
C LYS A 206 17.24 -1.33 -17.62
N PRO A 207 18.38 -1.29 -18.35
CA PRO A 207 19.09 -2.52 -18.73
C PRO A 207 19.60 -3.31 -17.52
N GLU A 208 20.01 -2.66 -16.45
CA GLU A 208 20.48 -3.31 -15.23
C GLU A 208 19.34 -3.96 -14.44
N VAL A 209 18.16 -3.32 -14.39
CA VAL A 209 16.95 -3.92 -13.81
C VAL A 209 16.53 -5.15 -14.59
N ILE A 210 16.50 -5.07 -15.93
CA ILE A 210 16.18 -6.20 -16.80
C ILE A 210 17.16 -7.35 -16.54
N ARG A 211 18.47 -7.10 -16.51
CA ARG A 211 19.49 -8.10 -16.25
C ARG A 211 19.31 -8.74 -14.87
N ALA A 212 18.99 -7.96 -13.84
CA ALA A 212 18.77 -8.49 -12.50
C ALA A 212 17.55 -9.42 -12.45
N PHE A 213 16.47 -9.09 -13.17
CA PHE A 213 15.29 -9.96 -13.27
C PHE A 213 15.58 -11.22 -14.11
N GLU A 214 16.29 -11.10 -15.24
CA GLU A 214 16.68 -12.26 -16.06
C GLU A 214 17.56 -13.25 -15.28
N GLN A 215 18.34 -12.78 -14.30
CA GLN A 215 19.14 -13.65 -13.44
C GLN A 215 18.28 -14.53 -12.53
N ILE A 216 17.15 -14.03 -12.00
CA ILE A 216 16.27 -14.79 -11.12
C ILE A 216 15.11 -15.47 -11.86
N LEU A 217 14.78 -15.01 -13.07
CA LEU A 217 13.72 -15.53 -13.93
C LEU A 217 14.28 -15.74 -15.37
N PRO A 218 15.17 -16.73 -15.56
CA PRO A 218 15.87 -16.93 -16.84
C PRO A 218 14.97 -17.48 -17.95
N GLU A 219 13.86 -18.11 -17.59
CA GLU A 219 12.93 -18.72 -18.54
C GLU A 219 11.73 -17.80 -18.75
N LYS A 220 11.32 -17.65 -20.01
CA LYS A 220 10.10 -16.91 -20.35
C LYS A 220 8.88 -17.59 -19.76
N SER A 221 7.96 -16.80 -19.24
CA SER A 221 6.66 -17.32 -18.85
C SER A 221 5.81 -17.72 -20.06
N GLN A 222 4.82 -18.57 -19.87
CA GLN A 222 3.88 -18.97 -20.92
C GLN A 222 3.06 -17.78 -21.51
N PHE A 223 3.08 -16.63 -20.87
CA PHE A 223 2.36 -15.42 -21.29
C PHE A 223 3.24 -14.44 -22.08
N GLU A 224 4.55 -14.66 -22.13
CA GLU A 224 5.48 -13.84 -22.90
C GLU A 224 5.52 -14.31 -24.36
N LYS A 225 5.46 -13.34 -25.30
CA LYS A 225 5.50 -13.57 -26.75
C LYS A 225 6.92 -13.62 -27.28
#